data_3de63d622d1f4fa4d64da8c6b280eb3d
#
_entry.id   3de63d622d1f4fa4d64da8c6b280eb3d
#
_cell.length_a   1.000
_cell.length_b   1.000
_cell.length_c   1.000
_cell.angle_alpha   90.00
_cell.angle_beta   90.00
_cell.angle_gamma   90.00
#
_symmetry.space_group_name_H-M   'P 1'
#
loop_
_entity.id
_entity.type
_entity.pdbx_description
1 polymer ?
#
loop_
_entity_poly.entity_id
_entity_poly.type
_entity_poly.pdbx_seq_one_letter_code
_entity_poly.pdbx_strand_id
1 'polypeptide(L)'
;SAGIGLTAANHAALIVAMIPIFTGLIAAAFDRAWAHVAWWAGISIAGAGTVFLISYGGSETLSAGGASATGDLIILGGAVVCALGYVTGGKLSLVIGTWATTFWGLAIAAVATIPVAVAFAPRTDWFAVTGTSWLSLGYLAFIDSFTAYLAWFWSLGHGGITRMSSWQLGQPVVTLVLAAIVLGEAITPPLLLSGAVILAGTGLAQTPRRPG
;
A
#
# COMPACT_ATOMS: atom_id res chain seq x y z
N SER A 1 11.62 -6.68 -1.83
CA SER A 1 11.56 -7.14 -0.45
C SER A 1 11.83 -8.64 -0.38
N ALA A 2 12.48 -9.10 0.71
CA ALA A 2 12.89 -10.50 0.86
C ALA A 2 11.71 -11.49 0.75
N GLY A 3 10.52 -11.13 1.25
CA GLY A 3 9.34 -11.99 1.20
C GLY A 3 8.80 -12.23 -0.22
N ILE A 4 8.86 -11.23 -1.10
CA ILE A 4 8.37 -11.36 -2.48
C ILE A 4 9.22 -12.35 -3.30
N GLY A 5 10.50 -12.48 -3.00
CA GLY A 5 11.36 -13.50 -3.62
C GLY A 5 11.13 -14.90 -3.11
N LEU A 6 10.36 -15.08 -2.02
CA LEU A 6 10.13 -16.38 -1.37
C LEU A 6 8.70 -16.90 -1.55
N THR A 7 7.77 -16.10 -2.07
CA THR A 7 6.37 -16.51 -2.30
C THR A 7 5.86 -16.04 -3.65
N ALA A 8 4.75 -16.62 -4.11
CA ALA A 8 4.09 -16.19 -5.34
C ALA A 8 3.63 -14.74 -5.26
N ALA A 9 3.82 -13.97 -6.33
CA ALA A 9 3.46 -12.56 -6.38
C ALA A 9 1.96 -12.29 -6.08
N ASN A 10 1.09 -13.26 -6.44
CA ASN A 10 -0.35 -13.20 -6.12
C ASN A 10 -0.61 -13.23 -4.61
N HIS A 11 0.09 -14.09 -3.86
CA HIS A 11 0.00 -14.16 -2.40
C HIS A 11 0.48 -12.86 -1.77
N ALA A 12 1.64 -12.36 -2.24
CA ALA A 12 2.17 -11.08 -1.80
C ALA A 12 1.16 -9.93 -2.01
N ALA A 13 0.55 -9.85 -3.18
CA ALA A 13 -0.44 -8.83 -3.52
C ALA A 13 -1.70 -8.92 -2.64
N LEU A 14 -2.20 -10.14 -2.38
CA LEU A 14 -3.35 -10.36 -1.49
C LEU A 14 -3.05 -9.92 -0.06
N ILE A 15 -1.87 -10.26 0.47
CA ILE A 15 -1.47 -9.87 1.83
C ILE A 15 -1.31 -8.36 1.94
N VAL A 16 -0.69 -7.71 0.95
CA VAL A 16 -0.53 -6.24 0.91
C VAL A 16 -1.89 -5.53 0.82
N ALA A 17 -2.86 -6.10 0.10
CA ALA A 17 -4.22 -5.58 0.04
C ALA A 17 -4.96 -5.60 1.39
N MET A 18 -4.46 -6.34 2.40
CA MET A 18 -5.00 -6.34 3.77
C MET A 18 -4.50 -5.16 4.62
N ILE A 19 -3.52 -4.37 4.17
CA ILE A 19 -2.97 -3.23 4.93
C ILE A 19 -4.07 -2.27 5.42
N PRO A 20 -5.08 -1.86 4.63
CA PRO A 20 -6.16 -1.00 5.11
C PRO A 20 -6.97 -1.62 6.26
N ILE A 21 -7.17 -2.93 6.24
CA ILE A 21 -7.86 -3.66 7.31
C ILE A 21 -7.05 -3.59 8.60
N PHE A 22 -5.75 -3.91 8.53
CA PHE A 22 -4.87 -3.80 9.69
C PHE A 22 -4.78 -2.37 10.21
N THR A 23 -4.69 -1.38 9.31
CA THR A 23 -4.68 0.04 9.69
C THR A 23 -5.95 0.44 10.42
N GLY A 24 -7.12 0.03 9.92
CA GLY A 24 -8.39 0.29 10.58
C GLY A 24 -8.53 -0.39 11.94
N LEU A 25 -8.11 -1.66 12.05
CA LEU A 25 -8.11 -2.41 13.32
C LEU A 25 -7.19 -1.77 14.35
N ILE A 26 -5.97 -1.43 13.95
CA ILE A 26 -4.98 -0.81 14.83
C ILE A 26 -5.47 0.59 15.25
N ALA A 27 -5.99 1.39 14.34
CA ALA A 27 -6.57 2.69 14.66
C ALA A 27 -7.73 2.57 15.64
N ALA A 28 -8.65 1.62 15.42
CA ALA A 28 -9.77 1.36 16.32
C ALA A 28 -9.32 0.94 17.74
N ALA A 29 -8.26 0.13 17.82
CA ALA A 29 -7.67 -0.27 19.09
C ALA A 29 -7.02 0.92 19.82
N PHE A 30 -6.28 1.78 19.12
CA PHE A 30 -5.66 2.98 19.70
C PHE A 30 -6.70 4.01 20.16
N ASP A 31 -7.78 4.20 19.39
CA ASP A 31 -8.82 5.19 19.68
C ASP A 31 -9.93 4.62 20.58
N ARG A 32 -9.86 3.33 20.90
CA ARG A 32 -10.91 2.59 21.63
C ARG A 32 -12.29 2.79 21.01
N ALA A 33 -12.35 2.96 19.70
CA ALA A 33 -13.56 3.25 18.93
C ALA A 33 -13.59 2.37 17.67
N TRP A 34 -14.50 1.41 17.64
CA TRP A 34 -14.66 0.52 16.49
C TRP A 34 -15.17 1.30 15.27
N ALA A 35 -14.67 0.90 14.10
CA ALA A 35 -15.16 1.44 12.84
C ALA A 35 -16.64 1.11 12.65
N HIS A 36 -17.38 1.99 11.97
CA HIS A 36 -18.79 1.79 11.68
C HIS A 36 -19.03 0.56 10.78
N VAL A 37 -20.20 -0.08 10.91
CA VAL A 37 -20.55 -1.27 10.10
C VAL A 37 -20.40 -1.02 8.60
N ALA A 38 -20.72 0.19 8.10
CA ALA A 38 -20.53 0.56 6.71
C ALA A 38 -19.06 0.52 6.27
N TRP A 39 -18.11 0.83 7.16
CA TRP A 39 -16.68 0.70 6.87
C TRP A 39 -16.29 -0.77 6.69
N TRP A 40 -16.74 -1.65 7.58
CA TRP A 40 -16.49 -3.09 7.46
C TRP A 40 -17.08 -3.68 6.19
N ALA A 41 -18.33 -3.33 5.88
CA ALA A 41 -18.99 -3.76 4.65
C ALA A 41 -18.25 -3.25 3.40
N GLY A 42 -17.86 -1.96 3.42
CA GLY A 42 -17.13 -1.34 2.32
C GLY A 42 -15.77 -1.98 2.06
N ILE A 43 -14.99 -2.23 3.11
CA ILE A 43 -13.68 -2.91 3.01
C ILE A 43 -13.84 -4.35 2.51
N SER A 44 -14.86 -5.08 2.99
CA SER A 44 -15.10 -6.44 2.53
C SER A 44 -15.47 -6.49 1.04
N ILE A 45 -16.31 -5.57 0.58
CA ILE A 45 -16.69 -5.46 -0.84
C ILE A 45 -15.48 -5.07 -1.69
N ALA A 46 -14.73 -4.04 -1.28
CA ALA A 46 -13.55 -3.60 -2.02
C ALA A 46 -12.45 -4.67 -2.03
N GLY A 47 -12.25 -5.37 -0.91
CA GLY A 47 -11.33 -6.50 -0.80
C GLY A 47 -11.70 -7.65 -1.75
N ALA A 48 -12.98 -8.02 -1.82
CA ALA A 48 -13.46 -9.02 -2.76
C ALA A 48 -13.21 -8.61 -4.23
N GLY A 49 -13.45 -7.34 -4.57
CA GLY A 49 -13.13 -6.79 -5.89
C GLY A 49 -11.62 -6.84 -6.20
N THR A 50 -10.76 -6.58 -5.21
CA THR A 50 -9.30 -6.68 -5.35
C THR A 50 -8.85 -8.13 -5.56
N VAL A 51 -9.39 -9.08 -4.80
CA VAL A 51 -9.11 -10.52 -4.99
C VAL A 51 -9.52 -10.95 -6.39
N PHE A 52 -10.71 -10.55 -6.85
CA PHE A 52 -11.19 -10.85 -8.19
C PHE A 52 -10.27 -10.27 -9.27
N LEU A 53 -9.85 -9.00 -9.11
CA LEU A 53 -8.92 -8.33 -10.03
C LEU A 53 -7.59 -9.09 -10.15
N ILE A 54 -6.99 -9.47 -9.02
CA ILE A 54 -5.72 -10.20 -8.98
C ILE A 54 -5.86 -11.59 -9.61
N SER A 55 -6.98 -12.28 -9.35
CA SER A 55 -7.25 -13.61 -9.89
C SER A 55 -7.43 -13.60 -11.41
N TYR A 56 -8.01 -12.54 -11.97
CA TYR A 56 -8.21 -12.40 -13.42
C TYR A 56 -7.01 -11.80 -14.15
N GLY A 57 -6.35 -10.78 -13.56
CA GLY A 57 -5.22 -10.09 -14.18
C GLY A 57 -3.89 -10.85 -14.06
N GLY A 58 -3.79 -11.79 -13.11
CA GLY A 58 -2.56 -12.50 -12.79
C GLY A 58 -2.35 -13.84 -13.48
N SER A 59 -3.25 -14.25 -14.38
CA SER A 59 -3.24 -15.64 -14.90
C SER A 59 -2.10 -15.99 -15.85
N GLU A 60 -1.40 -15.03 -16.44
CA GLU A 60 -0.35 -15.34 -17.43
C GLU A 60 1.09 -15.05 -17.00
N THR A 61 1.33 -14.17 -16.04
CA THR A 61 2.71 -13.73 -15.71
C THR A 61 3.21 -14.06 -14.31
N LEU A 62 2.36 -14.58 -13.40
CA LEU A 62 2.68 -14.65 -11.98
C LEU A 62 2.83 -16.08 -11.42
N SER A 63 2.85 -17.10 -12.27
CA SER A 63 2.90 -18.53 -11.85
C SER A 63 4.32 -19.07 -11.58
N ALA A 64 5.36 -18.26 -11.59
CA ALA A 64 6.76 -18.73 -11.54
C ALA A 64 7.31 -19.02 -10.13
N GLY A 65 6.56 -18.77 -9.06
CA GLY A 65 7.01 -19.04 -7.68
C GLY A 65 6.01 -19.88 -6.90
N GLY A 66 6.44 -20.96 -6.30
CA GLY A 66 5.63 -21.73 -5.36
C GLY A 66 5.23 -20.88 -4.13
N ALA A 67 4.03 -21.09 -3.61
CA ALA A 67 3.61 -20.45 -2.34
C ALA A 67 4.53 -20.93 -1.21
N SER A 68 5.13 -20.00 -0.47
CA SER A 68 5.95 -20.30 0.69
C SER A 68 5.34 -19.67 1.94
N ALA A 69 4.97 -20.49 2.90
CA ALA A 69 4.44 -20.05 4.18
C ALA A 69 5.39 -19.05 4.89
N THR A 70 6.70 -19.27 4.76
CA THR A 70 7.71 -18.35 5.32
C THR A 70 7.68 -17.00 4.60
N GLY A 71 7.57 -16.98 3.28
CA GLY A 71 7.44 -15.76 2.48
C GLY A 71 6.17 -15.00 2.84
N ASP A 72 5.06 -15.69 2.94
CA ASP A 72 3.75 -15.11 3.30
C ASP A 72 3.78 -14.50 4.71
N LEU A 73 4.39 -15.18 5.70
CA LEU A 73 4.54 -14.65 7.07
C LEU A 73 5.42 -13.40 7.13
N ILE A 74 6.51 -13.35 6.34
CA ILE A 74 7.38 -12.16 6.27
C ILE A 74 6.59 -10.97 5.69
N ILE A 75 5.81 -11.18 4.62
CA ILE A 75 5.01 -10.13 4.00
C ILE A 75 3.88 -9.69 4.93
N LEU A 76 3.22 -10.63 5.61
CA LEU A 76 2.18 -10.33 6.59
C LEU A 76 2.74 -9.49 7.76
N GLY A 77 3.89 -9.87 8.30
CA GLY A 77 4.59 -9.08 9.31
C GLY A 77 4.92 -7.67 8.81
N GLY A 78 5.41 -7.54 7.57
CA GLY A 78 5.64 -6.25 6.91
C GLY A 78 4.36 -5.42 6.76
N ALA A 79 3.24 -6.04 6.39
CA ALA A 79 1.95 -5.38 6.25
C ALA A 79 1.43 -4.84 7.60
N VAL A 80 1.57 -5.59 8.69
CA VAL A 80 1.21 -5.14 10.04
C VAL A 80 2.10 -3.99 10.50
N VAL A 81 3.42 -4.07 10.28
CA VAL A 81 4.36 -2.98 10.61
C VAL A 81 4.06 -1.73 9.79
N CYS A 82 3.73 -1.88 8.51
CA CYS A 82 3.30 -0.77 7.65
C CYS A 82 2.03 -0.10 8.19
N ALA A 83 1.02 -0.89 8.57
CA ALA A 83 -0.22 -0.40 9.16
C ALA A 83 0.01 0.34 10.49
N LEU A 84 0.89 -0.17 11.35
CA LEU A 84 1.34 0.52 12.56
C LEU A 84 2.00 1.87 12.23
N GLY A 85 2.87 1.89 11.22
CA GLY A 85 3.49 3.11 10.71
C GLY A 85 2.48 4.14 10.23
N TYR A 86 1.43 3.71 9.54
CA TYR A 86 0.35 4.60 9.07
C TYR A 86 -0.45 5.20 10.23
N VAL A 87 -0.81 4.38 11.23
CA VAL A 87 -1.55 4.86 12.41
C VAL A 87 -0.71 5.82 13.23
N THR A 88 0.52 5.44 13.55
CA THR A 88 1.43 6.28 14.36
C THR A 88 1.83 7.54 13.61
N GLY A 89 2.18 7.45 12.33
CA GLY A 89 2.51 8.60 11.49
C GLY A 89 1.33 9.55 11.30
N GLY A 90 0.12 9.03 11.07
CA GLY A 90 -1.09 9.83 10.98
C GLY A 90 -1.38 10.61 12.27
N LYS A 91 -1.24 9.98 13.43
CA LYS A 91 -1.39 10.65 14.74
C LYS A 91 -0.27 11.65 15.01
N LEU A 92 0.97 11.26 14.73
CA LEU A 92 2.13 12.11 14.95
C LEU A 92 2.12 13.35 14.07
N SER A 93 1.58 13.25 12.85
CA SER A 93 1.47 14.38 11.93
C SER A 93 0.62 15.53 12.47
N LEU A 94 -0.33 15.26 13.39
CA LEU A 94 -1.12 16.27 14.07
C LEU A 94 -0.39 16.89 15.27
N VAL A 95 0.63 16.24 15.82
CA VAL A 95 1.35 16.67 17.03
C VAL A 95 2.60 17.47 16.66
N ILE A 96 3.45 16.93 15.80
CA ILE A 96 4.73 17.55 15.40
C ILE A 96 4.70 18.13 13.99
N GLY A 97 3.57 18.02 13.30
CA GLY A 97 3.41 18.44 11.91
C GLY A 97 3.81 17.37 10.90
N THR A 98 3.21 17.41 9.74
CA THR A 98 3.38 16.41 8.68
C THR A 98 4.82 16.34 8.14
N TRP A 99 5.47 17.51 7.99
CA TRP A 99 6.85 17.60 7.53
C TRP A 99 7.82 16.87 8.48
N ALA A 100 7.74 17.19 9.76
CA ALA A 100 8.60 16.57 10.76
C ALA A 100 8.35 15.06 10.83
N THR A 101 7.10 14.62 10.81
CA THR A 101 6.72 13.20 10.81
C THR A 101 7.33 12.46 9.62
N THR A 102 7.24 13.04 8.42
CA THR A 102 7.78 12.42 7.20
C THR A 102 9.31 12.36 7.25
N PHE A 103 9.98 13.45 7.63
CA PHE A 103 11.44 13.48 7.76
C PHE A 103 11.97 12.46 8.78
N TRP A 104 11.39 12.42 9.97
CA TRP A 104 11.80 11.47 11.00
C TRP A 104 11.49 10.03 10.59
N GLY A 105 10.35 9.79 9.95
CA GLY A 105 10.02 8.48 9.41
C GLY A 105 11.05 7.99 8.39
N LEU A 106 11.43 8.84 7.43
CA LEU A 106 12.47 8.54 6.45
C LEU A 106 13.85 8.38 7.09
N ALA A 107 14.20 9.20 8.07
CA ALA A 107 15.47 9.10 8.78
C ALA A 107 15.60 7.76 9.53
N ILE A 108 14.55 7.34 10.23
CA ILE A 108 14.50 6.05 10.92
C ILE A 108 14.58 4.90 9.92
N ALA A 109 13.84 4.98 8.81
CA ALA A 109 13.92 3.99 7.74
C ALA A 109 15.32 3.92 7.13
N ALA A 110 16.00 5.06 6.96
CA ALA A 110 17.37 5.12 6.45
C ALA A 110 18.36 4.40 7.38
N VAL A 111 18.23 4.57 8.71
CA VAL A 111 19.06 3.85 9.69
C VAL A 111 18.93 2.33 9.54
N ALA A 112 17.73 1.82 9.23
CA ALA A 112 17.50 0.40 9.00
C ALA A 112 17.96 -0.07 7.61
N THR A 113 17.84 0.76 6.59
CA THR A 113 18.09 0.36 5.18
C THR A 113 19.52 0.60 4.71
N ILE A 114 20.21 1.63 5.22
CA ILE A 114 21.60 1.95 4.85
C ILE A 114 22.55 0.76 5.09
N PRO A 115 22.55 0.07 6.24
CA PRO A 115 23.43 -1.08 6.44
C PRO A 115 23.23 -2.18 5.41
N VAL A 116 21.98 -2.43 5.04
CA VAL A 116 21.65 -3.40 4.00
C VAL A 116 22.17 -2.94 2.64
N ALA A 117 21.94 -1.68 2.27
CA ALA A 117 22.43 -1.11 1.02
C ALA A 117 23.96 -1.16 0.94
N VAL A 118 24.66 -0.82 2.01
CA VAL A 118 26.13 -0.89 2.09
C VAL A 118 26.64 -2.33 1.95
N ALA A 119 25.97 -3.31 2.56
CA ALA A 119 26.35 -4.72 2.43
C ALA A 119 26.21 -5.27 1.00
N PHE A 120 25.25 -4.74 0.22
CA PHE A 120 25.03 -5.13 -1.18
C PHE A 120 25.79 -4.26 -2.18
N ALA A 121 26.28 -3.08 -1.80
CA ALA A 121 27.01 -2.15 -2.68
C ALA A 121 28.20 -2.77 -3.42
N PRO A 122 29.04 -3.64 -2.80
CA PRO A 122 30.16 -4.29 -3.49
C PRO A 122 29.74 -5.29 -4.59
N ARG A 123 28.47 -5.73 -4.57
CA ARG A 123 27.92 -6.66 -5.55
C ARG A 123 27.26 -5.95 -6.74
N THR A 124 27.23 -4.63 -6.71
CA THR A 124 26.59 -3.79 -7.74
C THR A 124 27.66 -3.31 -8.70
N ASP A 125 27.49 -3.58 -9.99
CA ASP A 125 28.32 -2.97 -11.04
C ASP A 125 27.84 -1.52 -11.27
N TRP A 126 28.49 -0.58 -10.59
CA TRP A 126 28.16 0.84 -10.66
C TRP A 126 28.41 1.45 -12.04
N PHE A 127 29.30 0.86 -12.85
CA PHE A 127 29.57 1.33 -14.21
C PHE A 127 28.47 0.92 -15.20
N ALA A 128 27.73 -0.14 -14.89
CA ALA A 128 26.58 -0.57 -15.69
C ALA A 128 25.29 0.22 -15.36
N VAL A 129 25.28 1.06 -14.30
CA VAL A 129 24.11 1.86 -13.91
C VAL A 129 23.91 2.99 -14.91
N THR A 130 22.80 2.95 -15.64
CA THR A 130 22.45 3.95 -16.64
C THR A 130 21.94 5.26 -16.05
N GLY A 131 22.00 6.36 -16.80
CA GLY A 131 21.39 7.64 -16.39
C GLY A 131 19.89 7.51 -16.11
N THR A 132 19.18 6.67 -16.84
CA THR A 132 17.75 6.36 -16.61
C THR A 132 17.53 5.70 -15.24
N SER A 133 18.43 4.81 -14.81
CA SER A 133 18.36 4.18 -13.49
C SER A 133 18.50 5.22 -12.37
N TRP A 134 19.41 6.18 -12.52
CA TRP A 134 19.57 7.28 -11.55
C TRP A 134 18.35 8.21 -11.52
N LEU A 135 17.76 8.53 -12.68
CA LEU A 135 16.52 9.31 -12.75
C LEU A 135 15.35 8.57 -12.08
N SER A 136 15.23 7.26 -12.32
CA SER A 136 14.21 6.43 -11.68
C SER A 136 14.39 6.38 -10.16
N LEU A 137 15.63 6.25 -9.69
CA LEU A 137 15.93 6.29 -8.26
C LEU A 137 15.59 7.66 -7.65
N GLY A 138 15.91 8.74 -8.33
CA GLY A 138 15.54 10.10 -7.93
C GLY A 138 14.02 10.28 -7.85
N TYR A 139 13.28 9.80 -8.86
CA TYR A 139 11.82 9.82 -8.85
C TYR A 139 11.25 9.05 -7.65
N LEU A 140 11.72 7.83 -7.40
CA LEU A 140 11.28 7.01 -6.27
C LEU A 140 11.59 7.69 -4.93
N ALA A 141 12.76 8.32 -4.79
CA ALA A 141 13.15 8.97 -3.55
C ALA A 141 12.32 10.24 -3.28
N PHE A 142 12.17 11.13 -4.28
CA PHE A 142 11.55 12.44 -4.05
C PHE A 142 10.04 12.43 -4.26
N ILE A 143 9.54 11.73 -5.26
CA ILE A 143 8.10 11.73 -5.57
C ILE A 143 7.40 10.64 -4.79
N ASP A 144 7.82 9.40 -4.93
CA ASP A 144 7.13 8.25 -4.33
C ASP A 144 7.37 8.16 -2.82
N SER A 145 8.62 8.33 -2.35
CA SER A 145 8.90 8.20 -0.92
C SER A 145 8.65 9.50 -0.14
N PHE A 146 9.13 10.64 -0.62
CA PHE A 146 9.03 11.88 0.15
C PHE A 146 7.67 12.57 -0.03
N THR A 147 7.34 12.97 -1.27
CA THR A 147 6.13 13.77 -1.55
C THR A 147 4.86 12.96 -1.29
N ALA A 148 4.84 11.68 -1.70
CA ALA A 148 3.69 10.82 -1.49
C ALA A 148 3.44 10.55 0.00
N TYR A 149 4.48 10.26 0.80
CA TYR A 149 4.31 10.06 2.24
C TYR A 149 3.94 11.35 2.97
N LEU A 150 4.43 12.51 2.51
CA LEU A 150 4.00 13.80 3.05
C LEU A 150 2.48 13.98 2.86
N ALA A 151 1.98 13.79 1.63
CA ALA A 151 0.56 13.87 1.33
C ALA A 151 -0.25 12.81 2.09
N TRP A 152 0.30 11.60 2.21
CA TRP A 152 -0.34 10.48 2.90
C TRP A 152 -0.51 10.74 4.39
N PHE A 153 0.54 11.11 5.11
CA PHE A 153 0.44 11.42 6.54
C PHE A 153 -0.44 12.63 6.82
N TRP A 154 -0.41 13.63 5.94
CA TRP A 154 -1.33 14.75 6.03
C TRP A 154 -2.79 14.28 5.92
N SER A 155 -3.09 13.46 4.94
CA SER A 155 -4.45 12.93 4.72
C SER A 155 -4.91 12.03 5.86
N LEU A 156 -4.06 11.15 6.38
CA LEU A 156 -4.37 10.29 7.52
C LEU A 156 -4.68 11.12 8.78
N GLY A 157 -3.89 12.14 9.05
CA GLY A 157 -4.08 13.01 10.21
C GLY A 157 -5.39 13.81 10.12
N HIS A 158 -5.63 14.50 9.00
CA HIS A 158 -6.76 15.41 8.87
C HIS A 158 -8.06 14.73 8.42
N GLY A 159 -7.96 13.67 7.64
CA GLY A 159 -9.13 12.95 7.10
C GLY A 159 -9.63 11.78 7.97
N GLY A 160 -8.90 11.46 9.04
CA GLY A 160 -9.17 10.31 9.90
C GLY A 160 -8.55 9.01 9.36
N ILE A 161 -7.76 8.35 10.20
CA ILE A 161 -6.90 7.22 9.82
C ILE A 161 -7.71 6.09 9.19
N THR A 162 -8.75 5.63 9.87
CA THR A 162 -9.61 4.52 9.38
C THR A 162 -10.27 4.84 8.04
N ARG A 163 -10.72 6.09 7.87
CA ARG A 163 -11.38 6.52 6.65
C ARG A 163 -10.38 6.67 5.50
N MET A 164 -9.27 7.34 5.73
CA MET A 164 -8.28 7.59 4.68
C MET A 164 -7.55 6.31 4.27
N SER A 165 -7.26 5.39 5.20
CA SER A 165 -6.61 4.12 4.84
C SER A 165 -7.41 3.28 3.85
N SER A 166 -8.74 3.36 3.87
CA SER A 166 -9.58 2.60 2.92
C SER A 166 -9.42 3.07 1.45
N TRP A 167 -8.92 4.29 1.19
CA TRP A 167 -8.59 4.75 -0.15
C TRP A 167 -7.48 3.93 -0.83
N GLN A 168 -6.63 3.26 -0.05
CA GLN A 168 -5.61 2.35 -0.61
C GLN A 168 -6.22 1.20 -1.41
N LEU A 169 -7.45 0.77 -1.09
CA LEU A 169 -8.16 -0.22 -1.88
C LEU A 169 -8.50 0.27 -3.30
N GLY A 170 -8.53 1.58 -3.52
CA GLY A 170 -8.68 2.18 -4.85
C GLY A 170 -7.39 2.16 -5.69
N GLN A 171 -6.23 1.89 -5.10
CA GLN A 171 -4.94 1.90 -5.81
C GLN A 171 -4.91 0.97 -7.02
N PRO A 172 -5.41 -0.28 -6.96
CA PRO A 172 -5.45 -1.15 -8.14
C PRO A 172 -6.24 -0.57 -9.32
N VAL A 173 -7.29 0.20 -9.04
CA VAL A 173 -8.09 0.85 -10.08
C VAL A 173 -7.29 1.95 -10.79
N VAL A 174 -6.57 2.76 -10.02
CA VAL A 174 -5.67 3.79 -10.58
C VAL A 174 -4.57 3.12 -11.41
N THR A 175 -3.98 2.04 -10.92
CA THR A 175 -2.97 1.26 -11.65
C THR A 175 -3.53 0.72 -12.98
N LEU A 176 -4.74 0.17 -12.97
CA LEU A 176 -5.41 -0.33 -14.19
C LEU A 176 -5.60 0.78 -15.22
N VAL A 177 -6.08 1.95 -14.80
CA VAL A 177 -6.30 3.10 -15.69
C VAL A 177 -4.96 3.61 -16.25
N LEU A 178 -3.93 3.71 -15.42
CA LEU A 178 -2.61 4.13 -15.86
C LEU A 178 -1.97 3.12 -16.83
N ALA A 179 -2.10 1.82 -16.57
CA ALA A 179 -1.62 0.79 -17.48
C ALA A 179 -2.31 0.88 -18.85
N ALA A 180 -3.60 1.11 -18.88
CA ALA A 180 -4.35 1.30 -20.15
C ALA A 180 -3.88 2.55 -20.92
N ILE A 181 -3.65 3.68 -20.22
CA ILE A 181 -3.24 4.95 -20.86
C ILE A 181 -1.77 4.91 -21.29
N VAL A 182 -0.87 4.42 -20.43
CA VAL A 182 0.58 4.52 -20.63
C VAL A 182 1.12 3.35 -21.44
N LEU A 183 0.61 2.14 -21.19
CA LEU A 183 1.09 0.91 -21.81
C LEU A 183 0.19 0.45 -22.97
N GLY A 184 -0.98 1.08 -23.17
CA GLY A 184 -1.94 0.69 -24.20
C GLY A 184 -2.64 -0.65 -23.89
N GLU A 185 -2.66 -1.08 -22.63
CA GLU A 185 -3.29 -2.34 -22.23
C GLU A 185 -4.80 -2.28 -22.38
N ALA A 186 -5.40 -3.35 -22.94
CA ALA A 186 -6.84 -3.42 -23.13
C ALA A 186 -7.55 -3.64 -21.77
N ILE A 187 -8.50 -2.76 -21.46
CA ILE A 187 -9.35 -2.94 -20.29
C ILE A 187 -10.47 -3.92 -20.65
N THR A 188 -10.41 -5.12 -20.10
CA THR A 188 -11.44 -6.14 -20.34
C THR A 188 -12.67 -5.94 -19.45
N PRO A 189 -13.87 -6.47 -19.84
CA PRO A 189 -15.07 -6.35 -19.00
C PRO A 189 -14.91 -6.86 -17.56
N PRO A 190 -14.21 -7.98 -17.28
CA PRO A 190 -13.95 -8.40 -15.89
C PRO A 190 -13.11 -7.39 -15.10
N LEU A 191 -12.12 -6.73 -15.73
CA LEU A 191 -11.30 -5.70 -15.07
C LEU A 191 -12.14 -4.44 -14.74
N LEU A 192 -13.04 -4.04 -15.64
CA LEU A 192 -13.99 -2.95 -15.36
C LEU A 192 -14.93 -3.29 -14.21
N LEU A 193 -15.46 -4.52 -14.18
CA LEU A 193 -16.35 -4.97 -13.10
C LEU A 193 -15.62 -4.95 -11.74
N SER A 194 -14.39 -5.50 -11.67
CA SER A 194 -13.59 -5.47 -10.45
C SER A 194 -13.30 -4.05 -10.00
N GLY A 195 -12.94 -3.16 -10.91
CA GLY A 195 -12.74 -1.73 -10.63
C GLY A 195 -14.00 -1.07 -10.05
N ALA A 196 -15.16 -1.32 -10.64
CA ALA A 196 -16.43 -0.79 -10.15
C ALA A 196 -16.77 -1.31 -8.73
N VAL A 197 -16.56 -2.60 -8.47
CA VAL A 197 -16.77 -3.22 -7.15
C VAL A 197 -15.82 -2.61 -6.11
N ILE A 198 -14.54 -2.42 -6.45
CA ILE A 198 -13.55 -1.79 -5.57
C ILE A 198 -13.97 -0.36 -5.23
N LEU A 199 -14.34 0.44 -6.23
CA LEU A 199 -14.75 1.83 -6.02
C LEU A 199 -16.04 1.94 -5.20
N ALA A 200 -17.02 1.07 -5.46
CA ALA A 200 -18.26 1.02 -4.68
C ALA A 200 -17.99 0.67 -3.21
N GLY A 201 -17.16 -0.33 -2.95
CA GLY A 201 -16.75 -0.72 -1.59
C GLY A 201 -15.97 0.38 -0.88
N THR A 202 -15.00 0.99 -1.57
CA THR A 202 -14.22 2.12 -1.03
C THR A 202 -15.15 3.31 -0.72
N GLY A 203 -16.07 3.64 -1.61
CA GLY A 203 -17.07 4.70 -1.39
C GLY A 203 -17.96 4.42 -0.20
N LEU A 204 -18.41 3.19 -0.02
CA LEU A 204 -19.20 2.78 1.16
C LEU A 204 -18.39 2.93 2.46
N ALA A 205 -17.10 2.58 2.44
CA ALA A 205 -16.20 2.74 3.58
C ALA A 205 -15.98 4.21 3.96
N GLN A 206 -16.25 5.17 3.05
CA GLN A 206 -16.12 6.61 3.29
C GLN A 206 -17.36 7.23 3.96
N THR A 207 -18.47 6.50 4.10
CA THR A 207 -19.69 7.08 4.67
C THR A 207 -19.44 7.63 6.08
N PRO A 208 -19.76 8.91 6.33
CA PRO A 208 -19.52 9.54 7.63
C PRO A 208 -20.40 8.88 8.70
N ARG A 209 -19.86 8.82 9.93
CA ARG A 209 -20.65 8.43 11.10
C ARG A 209 -21.79 9.46 11.23
N ARG A 210 -23.05 9.03 11.11
CA ARG A 210 -24.17 9.90 11.48
C ARG A 210 -24.04 10.17 12.98
N PRO A 211 -23.99 11.46 13.40
CA PRO A 211 -24.07 11.74 14.82
C PRO A 211 -25.43 11.22 15.32
N GLY A 212 -25.39 10.29 16.29
CA GLY A 212 -26.56 9.83 17.01
C GLY A 212 -26.99 10.89 18.04
#